data_3f6930615a513fc7adc06d7761ced1f4
#
_entry.id   3f6930615a513fc7adc06d7761ced1f4
#
_cell.length_a   1.000
_cell.length_b   1.000
_cell.length_c   1.000
_cell.angle_alpha   90.00
_cell.angle_beta   90.00
_cell.angle_gamma   90.00
#
_symmetry.space_group_name_H-M   'P 1'
#
loop_
_entity.id
_entity.type
_entity.pdbx_description
1 polymer ?
#
loop_
_entity_poly.entity_id
_entity_poly.type
_entity_poly.pdbx_seq_one_letter_code
_entity_poly.pdbx_strand_id
1 'polypeptide(L)'
;MFKKILALHTGGTISMAADDSGAVITNEVNPMTQVTSPIEGIAVTSEDFFNLPSPQMTPRHMLALYQKIKEEAHNYDGIVITHGTDTLEETAYFLDTMELPEIAVVI
;
A
#
# COMPACT_ATOMS: atom_id res chain seq x y z
N MET A 1 1.87 -10.35 23.46
CA MET A 1 1.24 -10.70 22.16
C MET A 1 1.51 -9.61 21.15
N PHE A 2 1.97 -9.98 19.96
CA PHE A 2 2.25 -9.00 18.91
C PHE A 2 1.01 -8.79 18.04
N LYS A 3 0.76 -7.55 17.67
CA LYS A 3 -0.16 -7.22 16.58
C LYS A 3 0.61 -7.29 15.27
N LYS A 4 -0.01 -7.88 14.25
CA LYS A 4 0.60 -8.05 12.93
C LYS A 4 -0.05 -7.09 11.96
N ILE A 5 0.77 -6.24 11.35
CA ILE A 5 0.31 -5.26 10.36
C ILE A 5 0.95 -5.59 9.03
N LEU A 6 0.14 -5.63 7.98
CA LEU A 6 0.61 -5.74 6.61
C LEU A 6 0.62 -4.35 5.98
N ALA A 7 1.78 -3.93 5.51
CA ALA A 7 1.91 -2.68 4.76
C ALA A 7 2.05 -3.02 3.28
N LEU A 8 1.04 -2.67 2.49
CA LEU A 8 1.03 -2.88 1.04
C LEU A 8 1.42 -1.57 0.36
N HIS A 9 2.51 -1.60 -0.37
CA HIS A 9 3.02 -0.44 -1.10
C HIS A 9 2.61 -0.55 -2.56
N THR A 10 2.00 0.51 -3.08
CA THR A 10 1.52 0.54 -4.47
C THR A 10 2.36 1.46 -5.36
N GLY A 11 3.32 2.18 -4.78
CA GLY A 11 4.12 3.16 -5.50
C GLY A 11 3.65 4.58 -5.20
N GLY A 12 3.76 5.47 -6.18
CA GLY A 12 3.41 6.87 -6.02
C GLY A 12 4.59 7.72 -5.55
N THR A 13 4.33 8.97 -5.21
CA THR A 13 5.37 9.94 -4.86
C THR A 13 6.20 9.51 -3.65
N ILE A 14 5.58 8.87 -2.68
CA ILE A 14 6.26 8.37 -1.48
C ILE A 14 7.32 7.32 -1.80
N SER A 15 7.20 6.66 -2.96
CA SER A 15 8.13 5.63 -3.43
C SER A 15 9.02 6.10 -4.57
N MET A 16 9.00 7.40 -4.89
CA MET A 16 9.75 7.97 -6.00
C MET A 16 10.99 8.69 -5.52
N ALA A 17 11.95 8.89 -6.43
CA ALA A 17 13.15 9.69 -6.21
C ALA A 17 13.40 10.57 -7.42
N ALA A 18 14.11 11.69 -7.21
CA ALA A 18 14.56 12.53 -8.31
C ALA A 18 15.77 11.89 -8.99
N ASP A 19 15.82 11.95 -10.31
CA ASP A 19 17.02 11.58 -11.06
C ASP A 19 18.04 12.75 -11.10
N ASP A 20 19.15 12.56 -11.80
CA ASP A 20 20.21 13.56 -11.89
C ASP A 20 19.77 14.86 -12.58
N SER A 21 18.69 14.82 -13.37
CA SER A 21 18.12 16.01 -14.01
C SER A 21 17.06 16.70 -13.15
N GLY A 22 16.73 16.12 -12.00
CA GLY A 22 15.68 16.61 -11.12
C GLY A 22 14.29 16.09 -11.40
N ALA A 23 14.11 15.25 -12.41
CA ALA A 23 12.82 14.62 -12.66
C ALA A 23 12.54 13.54 -11.62
N VAL A 24 11.27 13.45 -11.20
CA VAL A 24 10.85 12.41 -10.25
C VAL A 24 10.62 11.12 -11.01
N ILE A 25 11.30 10.06 -10.59
CA ILE A 25 11.19 8.73 -11.21
C ILE A 25 10.78 7.70 -10.16
N THR A 26 10.20 6.60 -10.64
CA THR A 26 9.84 5.48 -9.76
C THR A 26 11.11 4.68 -9.45
N ASN A 27 11.39 4.44 -8.17
CA ASN A 27 12.52 3.62 -7.76
C ASN A 27 12.28 2.15 -8.13
N GLU A 28 13.35 1.42 -8.44
CA GLU A 28 13.28 -0.03 -8.61
C GLU A 28 12.93 -0.71 -7.29
N VAL A 29 13.49 -0.20 -6.19
CA VAL A 29 13.19 -0.66 -4.84
C VAL A 29 12.44 0.45 -4.12
N ASN A 30 11.25 0.13 -3.62
CA ASN A 30 10.43 1.08 -2.90
C ASN A 30 11.10 1.43 -1.56
N PRO A 31 11.48 2.71 -1.33
CA PRO A 31 12.11 3.10 -0.06
C PRO A 31 11.23 2.83 1.16
N MET A 32 9.91 2.75 1.00
CA MET A 32 9.00 2.46 2.11
C MET A 32 9.16 1.05 2.66
N THR A 33 9.69 0.10 1.89
CA THR A 33 9.95 -1.26 2.39
C THR A 33 11.09 -1.29 3.39
N GLN A 34 11.89 -0.24 3.44
CA GLN A 34 13.01 -0.11 4.38
C GLN A 34 12.59 0.51 5.70
N VAL A 35 11.36 1.01 5.79
CA VAL A 35 10.83 1.57 7.03
C VAL A 35 10.46 0.43 7.96
N THR A 36 11.07 0.40 9.15
CA THR A 36 10.75 -0.59 10.17
C THR A 36 9.89 0.06 11.26
N SER A 37 9.02 -0.73 11.86
CA SER A 37 8.21 -0.23 12.96
C SER A 37 9.08 -0.04 14.22
N PRO A 38 9.14 1.18 14.78
CA PRO A 38 9.83 1.41 16.03
C PRO A 38 8.95 1.07 17.25
N ILE A 39 7.73 0.63 17.02
CA ILE A 39 6.74 0.42 18.10
C ILE A 39 6.86 -1.00 18.61
N GLU A 40 7.16 -1.12 19.90
CA GLU A 40 7.22 -2.41 20.58
C GLU A 40 5.83 -3.07 20.59
N GLY A 41 5.80 -4.37 20.33
CA GLY A 41 4.56 -5.14 20.30
C GLY A 41 3.85 -5.13 18.97
N ILE A 42 4.40 -4.44 17.96
CA ILE A 42 3.83 -4.39 16.60
C ILE A 42 4.85 -4.94 15.62
N ALA A 43 4.47 -5.98 14.90
CA ALA A 43 5.25 -6.54 13.80
C ALA A 43 4.68 -6.07 12.47
N VAL A 44 5.48 -5.39 11.66
CA VAL A 44 5.08 -4.89 10.36
C VAL A 44 5.74 -5.72 9.27
N THR A 45 4.94 -6.28 8.38
CA THR A 45 5.41 -6.92 7.16
C THR A 45 5.11 -5.99 5.99
N SER A 46 6.14 -5.62 5.24
CA SER A 46 6.00 -4.74 4.07
C SER A 46 6.08 -5.55 2.79
N GLU A 47 5.21 -5.24 1.86
CA GLU A 47 5.19 -5.88 0.55
C GLU A 47 5.00 -4.82 -0.53
N ASP A 48 5.88 -4.83 -1.54
CA ASP A 48 5.72 -4.02 -2.75
C ASP A 48 4.73 -4.73 -3.67
N PHE A 49 3.45 -4.42 -3.53
CA PHE A 49 2.39 -5.04 -4.32
C PHE A 49 2.37 -4.50 -5.74
N PHE A 50 2.46 -3.18 -5.86
CA PHE A 50 2.67 -2.48 -7.13
C PHE A 50 3.75 -1.43 -6.94
N ASN A 51 4.41 -1.04 -8.03
CA ASN A 51 5.32 0.09 -8.05
C ASN A 51 4.92 1.02 -9.19
N LEU A 52 3.76 1.65 -9.04
CA LEU A 52 3.12 2.46 -10.07
C LEU A 52 2.98 3.91 -9.63
N PRO A 53 3.24 4.88 -10.51
CA PRO A 53 2.72 6.23 -10.30
C PRO A 53 1.20 6.17 -10.20
N SER A 54 0.62 6.97 -9.30
CA SER A 54 -0.81 6.96 -9.06
C SER A 54 -1.67 7.14 -10.32
N PRO A 55 -1.28 8.00 -11.31
CA PRO A 55 -2.06 8.12 -12.54
C PRO A 55 -2.17 6.83 -13.35
N GLN A 56 -1.29 5.85 -13.13
CA GLN A 56 -1.32 4.56 -13.81
C GLN A 56 -2.18 3.52 -13.08
N MET A 57 -2.73 3.86 -11.94
CA MET A 57 -3.63 2.99 -11.19
C MET A 57 -4.95 2.84 -11.94
N THR A 58 -5.34 1.62 -12.28
CA THR A 58 -6.58 1.31 -12.99
C THR A 58 -7.55 0.58 -12.07
N PRO A 59 -8.85 0.49 -12.46
CA PRO A 59 -9.79 -0.33 -11.69
C PRO A 59 -9.36 -1.79 -11.54
N ARG A 60 -8.62 -2.34 -12.49
CA ARG A 60 -8.09 -3.70 -12.39
C ARG A 60 -7.05 -3.81 -11.28
N HIS A 61 -6.21 -2.79 -11.12
CA HIS A 61 -5.26 -2.73 -10.01
C HIS A 61 -5.99 -2.63 -8.67
N MET A 62 -7.04 -1.82 -8.62
CA MET A 62 -7.86 -1.68 -7.42
C MET A 62 -8.53 -3.01 -7.04
N LEU A 63 -9.02 -3.75 -8.03
CA LEU A 63 -9.62 -5.06 -7.81
C LEU A 63 -8.58 -6.06 -7.28
N ALA A 64 -7.38 -6.06 -7.85
CA ALA A 64 -6.30 -6.91 -7.38
C ALA A 64 -5.93 -6.59 -5.92
N LEU A 65 -5.92 -5.31 -5.57
CA LEU A 65 -5.67 -4.86 -4.20
C LEU A 65 -6.76 -5.35 -3.25
N TYR A 66 -8.02 -5.26 -3.65
CA TYR A 66 -9.15 -5.78 -2.90
C TYR A 66 -9.01 -7.29 -2.65
N GLN A 67 -8.66 -8.04 -3.70
CA GLN A 67 -8.46 -9.48 -3.59
C GLN A 67 -7.31 -9.84 -2.66
N LYS A 68 -6.22 -9.07 -2.70
CA LYS A 68 -5.08 -9.24 -1.80
C LYS A 68 -5.48 -9.01 -0.35
N ILE A 69 -6.29 -7.99 -0.08
CA ILE A 69 -6.81 -7.71 1.25
C ILE A 69 -7.65 -8.89 1.75
N LYS A 70 -8.51 -9.43 0.91
CA LYS A 70 -9.34 -10.60 1.27
C LYS A 70 -8.49 -11.82 1.60
N GLU A 71 -7.44 -12.07 0.84
CA GLU A 71 -6.56 -13.22 1.07
C GLU A 71 -5.79 -13.10 2.37
N GLU A 72 -5.35 -11.88 2.72
CA GLU A 72 -4.44 -11.66 3.84
C GLU A 72 -5.13 -11.27 5.14
N ALA A 73 -6.43 -10.95 5.10
CA ALA A 73 -7.13 -10.39 6.25
C ALA A 73 -7.09 -11.29 7.49
N HIS A 74 -7.09 -12.60 7.32
CA HIS A 74 -7.06 -13.52 8.45
C HIS A 74 -5.64 -13.78 9.00
N ASN A 75 -4.62 -13.30 8.28
CA ASN A 75 -3.23 -13.44 8.69
C ASN A 75 -2.71 -12.23 9.47
N TYR A 76 -3.45 -11.11 9.47
CA TYR A 76 -3.01 -9.83 10.03
C TYR A 76 -4.11 -9.21 10.87
N ASP A 77 -3.70 -8.31 11.75
CA ASP A 77 -4.62 -7.54 12.60
C ASP A 77 -5.03 -6.22 11.95
N GLY A 78 -4.26 -5.75 10.99
CA GLY A 78 -4.57 -4.55 10.22
C GLY A 78 -3.77 -4.49 8.95
N ILE A 79 -4.25 -3.70 7.99
CA ILE A 79 -3.59 -3.49 6.69
C ILE A 79 -3.47 -1.99 6.46
N VAL A 80 -2.26 -1.56 6.11
CA VAL A 80 -1.97 -0.18 5.71
C VAL A 80 -1.57 -0.21 4.24
N ILE A 81 -2.13 0.69 3.46
CA ILE A 81 -1.85 0.81 2.04
C ILE A 81 -1.20 2.16 1.80
N THR A 82 0.00 2.18 1.24
CA THR A 82 0.62 3.42 0.77
C THR A 82 0.27 3.62 -0.70
N HIS A 83 -0.06 4.83 -1.08
CA HIS A 83 -0.65 5.11 -2.38
C HIS A 83 -0.29 6.54 -2.81
N GLY A 84 -0.09 6.72 -4.11
CA GLY A 84 0.10 8.06 -4.67
C GLY A 84 -1.19 8.87 -4.61
N THR A 85 -1.06 10.19 -4.55
CA THR A 85 -2.18 11.08 -4.25
C THR A 85 -3.10 11.37 -5.43
N ASP A 86 -2.67 11.10 -6.68
CA ASP A 86 -3.48 11.45 -7.85
C ASP A 86 -4.79 10.66 -7.95
N THR A 87 -4.76 9.38 -7.52
CA THR A 87 -5.94 8.50 -7.57
C THR A 87 -6.27 7.85 -6.22
N LEU A 88 -5.72 8.38 -5.14
CA LEU A 88 -5.93 7.81 -3.81
C LEU A 88 -7.42 7.80 -3.44
N GLU A 89 -8.15 8.88 -3.74
CA GLU A 89 -9.57 8.97 -3.47
C GLU A 89 -10.37 7.90 -4.19
N GLU A 90 -10.04 7.66 -5.47
CA GLU A 90 -10.74 6.68 -6.29
C GLU A 90 -10.51 5.27 -5.75
N THR A 91 -9.27 4.96 -5.36
CA THR A 91 -8.94 3.66 -4.79
C THR A 91 -9.64 3.48 -3.44
N ALA A 92 -9.63 4.50 -2.59
CA ALA A 92 -10.30 4.46 -1.30
C ALA A 92 -11.81 4.27 -1.46
N TYR A 93 -12.41 5.00 -2.39
CA TYR A 93 -13.84 4.88 -2.68
C TYR A 93 -14.17 3.48 -3.22
N PHE A 94 -13.35 2.96 -4.14
CA PHE A 94 -13.54 1.61 -4.67
C PHE A 94 -13.55 0.58 -3.54
N LEU A 95 -12.57 0.64 -2.64
CA LEU A 95 -12.49 -0.29 -1.52
C LEU A 95 -13.65 -0.14 -0.55
N ASP A 96 -14.10 1.10 -0.34
CA ASP A 96 -15.24 1.37 0.55
C ASP A 96 -16.56 0.79 0.01
N THR A 97 -16.70 0.69 -1.32
CA THR A 97 -17.89 0.11 -1.94
C THR A 97 -17.87 -1.42 -1.98
N MET A 98 -16.71 -2.03 -1.73
CA MET A 98 -16.57 -3.47 -1.74
C MET A 98 -16.83 -4.06 -0.36
N GLU A 99 -17.28 -5.30 -0.32
CA GLU A 99 -17.48 -6.00 0.94
C GLU A 99 -16.13 -6.50 1.46
N LEU A 100 -15.57 -5.77 2.43
CA LEU A 100 -14.30 -6.11 3.04
C LEU A 100 -14.47 -7.00 4.26
N PRO A 101 -13.48 -7.88 4.56
CA PRO A 101 -13.49 -8.64 5.81
C PRO A 101 -13.41 -7.70 7.02
N GLU A 102 -13.71 -8.24 8.20
CA GLU A 102 -13.61 -7.51 9.47
C GLU A 102 -12.13 -7.30 9.84
N ILE A 103 -11.51 -6.29 9.24
CA ILE A 103 -10.14 -5.90 9.52
C ILE A 103 -10.01 -4.39 9.29
N ALA A 104 -9.17 -3.74 10.08
CA ALA A 104 -8.89 -2.33 9.85
C ALA A 104 -8.02 -2.17 8.60
N VAL A 105 -8.49 -1.39 7.64
CA VAL A 105 -7.74 -1.05 6.43
C VAL A 105 -7.61 0.46 6.37
N VAL A 106 -6.37 0.94 6.33
CA VAL A 106 -6.04 2.37 6.28
C VAL A 106 -5.27 2.64 4.99
N ILE A 107 -5.65 3.67 4.28
CA ILE A 107 -4.99 4.09 3.06
C ILE A 107 -4.48 5.52 3.17
#